data_fb873024e03f72047ad1d1210493e0f7
#
_entry.id   fb873024e03f72047ad1d1210493e0f7
#
_cell.length_a   1.000
_cell.length_b   1.000
_cell.length_c   1.000
_cell.angle_alpha   90.00
_cell.angle_beta   90.00
_cell.angle_gamma   90.00
#
_symmetry.space_group_name_H-M   'P 1'
#
loop_
_entity.id
_entity.type
_entity.pdbx_description
1 polymer ?
#
loop_
_entity_poly.entity_id
_entity_poly.type
_entity_poly.pdbx_seq_one_letter_code
_entity_poly.pdbx_strand_id
1 'polypeptide(L)'
;MHVSFETCEEAAMRTWVVGLVTVAALMLLVDGAHAQNAQFAGTIKDTSGAVMPGVTVTARNQETGLTRTSVSEASGEFRVPALPPGAYTLTVELAGFNTESQKDIVLVIDQTATLNLQMTPAAVAETVTVEGAAAIVDTTSSTVATSVSNAQIQDLPVASRRWIDLAMLTPGTSQDNIRGGFYRGNVNVGAGAREYSNGFVVDGVNNTWAEMGEPRQNFAMDSIREFKVSTSNYKAEYGLATGGLVTVVSKSGTNDLHGSGLLFFRDKALTAKTVFETKKPDYRRYQYGGTVGGPIIQNKTHFFVAVERTDENQFFTVNTGGIWPQEDGTFVSDQERWTYSGKVDHQLSQTQSLFVRWAQESEYRPIITVGGRTTPSASFDFAVPRSSIVGAHTWVLNDRALNEFRFQEAYAKFEVAPPYSHGSWAAGYFGEDRLQFCSVVNSYPTVQTGGCGNSQMGPERRWELKDDFSYRLPDFGGTHQVKAGIDYSYVTFQADGGFNPLGTWTFPRDVVYNPNDATTYPTQYTSSLPTYADIPVHHISGYAQDDWQPAQNVTFNLGLRYDLQLGVFNEDLPGLLSKIQ
;
A
#
# COMPACT_ATOMS: atom_id res chain seq x y z
N MET A 1 34.65 -25.07 20.48
CA MET A 1 34.62 -23.70 20.01
C MET A 1 33.21 -23.22 20.26
N HIS A 2 32.95 -22.55 21.40
CA HIS A 2 31.62 -22.08 21.76
C HIS A 2 31.32 -20.79 20.95
N VAL A 3 30.39 -20.85 20.03
CA VAL A 3 29.78 -19.67 19.41
C VAL A 3 28.51 -19.43 20.23
N SER A 4 28.51 -18.34 20.98
CA SER A 4 27.32 -17.85 21.70
C SER A 4 26.32 -17.33 20.67
N PHE A 5 25.17 -17.95 20.59
CA PHE A 5 24.01 -17.42 19.87
C PHE A 5 23.47 -16.21 20.64
N GLU A 6 23.73 -15.01 20.14
CA GLU A 6 22.88 -13.85 20.46
C GLU A 6 21.48 -14.18 19.95
N THR A 7 20.50 -14.14 20.83
CA THR A 7 19.12 -14.46 20.47
C THR A 7 18.60 -13.48 19.44
N CYS A 8 17.87 -13.95 18.43
CA CYS A 8 17.30 -13.14 17.34
C CYS A 8 16.45 -11.96 17.85
N GLU A 9 15.91 -12.03 19.08
CA GLU A 9 15.19 -10.95 19.74
C GLU A 9 16.09 -9.79 20.17
N GLU A 10 17.30 -10.06 20.68
CA GLU A 10 18.25 -8.99 21.04
C GLU A 10 18.81 -8.29 19.81
N ALA A 11 19.09 -9.03 18.74
CA ALA A 11 19.52 -8.45 17.47
C ALA A 11 18.39 -7.61 16.85
N ALA A 12 17.16 -8.09 16.87
CA ALA A 12 16.00 -7.32 16.40
C ALA A 12 15.79 -6.06 17.25
N MET A 13 15.80 -6.17 18.58
CA MET A 13 15.60 -5.03 19.48
C MET A 13 16.72 -3.98 19.35
N ARG A 14 17.99 -4.39 19.23
CA ARG A 14 19.11 -3.48 18.94
C ARG A 14 18.96 -2.78 17.61
N THR A 15 18.51 -3.49 16.57
CA THR A 15 18.24 -2.92 15.24
C THR A 15 17.11 -1.90 15.30
N TRP A 16 16.06 -2.17 16.08
CA TRP A 16 14.95 -1.24 16.31
C TRP A 16 15.37 0.03 17.05
N VAL A 17 16.18 -0.10 18.11
CA VAL A 17 16.66 1.04 18.88
C VAL A 17 17.65 1.88 18.05
N VAL A 18 18.57 1.25 17.34
CA VAL A 18 19.50 1.94 16.44
C VAL A 18 18.73 2.60 15.29
N GLY A 19 17.73 1.94 14.72
CA GLY A 19 16.84 2.51 13.69
C GLY A 19 16.11 3.76 14.20
N LEU A 20 15.51 3.68 15.39
CA LEU A 20 14.80 4.81 16.01
C LEU A 20 15.74 5.99 16.34
N VAL A 21 16.93 5.72 16.85
CA VAL A 21 17.95 6.75 17.16
C VAL A 21 18.52 7.36 15.87
N THR A 22 18.73 6.55 14.83
CA THR A 22 19.21 7.02 13.52
C THR A 22 18.16 7.88 12.82
N VAL A 23 16.89 7.46 12.85
CA VAL A 23 15.75 8.26 12.34
C VAL A 23 15.62 9.57 13.11
N ALA A 24 15.72 9.56 14.44
CA ALA A 24 15.69 10.76 15.26
C ALA A 24 16.89 11.70 14.98
N ALA A 25 18.07 11.14 14.75
CA ALA A 25 19.28 11.90 14.41
C ALA A 25 19.24 12.45 12.97
N LEU A 26 18.72 11.69 11.99
CA LEU A 26 18.49 12.14 10.61
C LEU A 26 17.43 13.24 10.54
N MET A 27 16.37 13.16 11.36
CA MET A 27 15.35 14.21 11.45
C MET A 27 15.88 15.55 11.98
N LEU A 28 17.05 15.57 12.63
CA LEU A 28 17.71 16.79 13.12
C LEU A 28 18.65 17.44 12.08
N LEU A 29 18.91 16.77 10.95
CA LEU A 29 19.91 17.19 9.97
C LEU A 29 19.34 17.49 8.57
N VAL A 30 18.02 17.29 8.34
CA VAL A 30 17.43 17.41 7.00
C VAL A 30 16.40 18.54 6.96
N ASP A 31 16.67 19.54 6.16
CA ASP A 31 15.72 20.57 5.79
C ASP A 31 14.82 20.08 4.64
N GLY A 32 13.60 19.79 4.96
CA GLY A 32 12.46 19.81 4.03
C GLY A 32 11.85 18.51 3.53
N ALA A 33 10.54 18.42 3.42
CA ALA A 33 9.74 17.80 2.34
C ALA A 33 8.33 17.26 2.56
N HIS A 34 7.58 16.76 1.58
CA HIS A 34 6.11 16.59 1.53
C HIS A 34 5.51 15.26 1.14
N ALA A 35 4.18 15.11 1.48
CA ALA A 35 3.29 14.00 1.14
C ALA A 35 2.25 14.42 0.08
N GLN A 36 1.42 13.47 -0.39
CA GLN A 36 0.33 13.52 -1.36
C GLN A 36 -0.73 14.58 -1.01
N ASN A 37 -0.32 15.85 -1.07
CA ASN A 37 -1.12 16.98 -0.65
C ASN A 37 -1.92 17.57 -1.82
N ALA A 38 -3.08 18.10 -1.50
CA ALA A 38 -3.86 18.96 -2.38
C ALA A 38 -3.44 20.43 -2.21
N GLN A 39 -4.07 21.31 -2.98
CA GLN A 39 -3.85 22.75 -2.92
C GLN A 39 -5.08 23.52 -3.38
N PHE A 40 -5.22 24.75 -2.90
CA PHE A 40 -6.09 25.73 -3.52
C PHE A 40 -5.29 26.60 -4.49
N ALA A 41 -5.91 26.94 -5.61
CA ALA A 41 -5.42 27.94 -6.57
C ALA A 41 -6.60 28.75 -7.11
N GLY A 42 -6.34 29.90 -7.71
CA GLY A 42 -7.39 30.69 -8.34
C GLY A 42 -7.02 32.16 -8.47
N THR A 43 -8.00 32.95 -8.86
CA THR A 43 -7.86 34.39 -9.06
C THR A 43 -8.88 35.13 -8.22
N ILE A 44 -8.47 36.24 -7.60
CA ILE A 44 -9.35 37.15 -6.84
C ILE A 44 -9.56 38.42 -7.64
N LYS A 45 -10.82 38.81 -7.79
CA LYS A 45 -11.27 40.01 -8.51
C LYS A 45 -12.20 40.82 -7.65
N ASP A 46 -12.33 42.10 -7.95
CA ASP A 46 -13.39 42.95 -7.40
C ASP A 46 -14.69 42.85 -8.22
N THR A 47 -15.71 43.58 -7.80
CA THR A 47 -17.02 43.65 -8.49
C THR A 47 -16.97 44.27 -9.89
N SER A 48 -15.89 45.01 -10.23
CA SER A 48 -15.65 45.55 -11.57
C SER A 48 -14.94 44.56 -12.50
N GLY A 49 -14.46 43.43 -11.96
CA GLY A 49 -13.65 42.43 -12.66
C GLY A 49 -12.15 42.72 -12.63
N ALA A 50 -11.70 43.77 -11.93
CA ALA A 50 -10.29 44.07 -11.77
C ALA A 50 -9.64 43.06 -10.81
N VAL A 51 -8.41 42.63 -11.12
CA VAL A 51 -7.64 41.72 -10.30
C VAL A 51 -7.20 42.37 -8.99
N MET A 52 -7.17 41.62 -7.91
CA MET A 52 -6.89 42.13 -6.56
C MET A 52 -5.58 41.53 -6.02
N PRO A 53 -4.47 42.29 -6.04
CA PRO A 53 -3.24 41.89 -5.37
C PRO A 53 -3.31 42.16 -3.87
N GLY A 54 -2.49 41.42 -3.09
CA GLY A 54 -2.33 41.65 -1.66
C GLY A 54 -3.46 41.13 -0.78
N VAL A 55 -4.38 40.34 -1.32
CA VAL A 55 -5.43 39.68 -0.55
C VAL A 55 -4.84 38.52 0.23
N THR A 56 -5.10 38.47 1.53
CA THR A 56 -4.75 37.35 2.38
C THR A 56 -5.76 36.22 2.18
N VAL A 57 -5.25 35.02 1.82
CA VAL A 57 -6.04 33.81 1.63
C VAL A 57 -5.66 32.80 2.71
N THR A 58 -6.60 32.39 3.53
CA THR A 58 -6.39 31.45 4.63
C THR A 58 -7.22 30.20 4.42
N ALA A 59 -6.55 29.04 4.29
CA ALA A 59 -7.18 27.72 4.27
C ALA A 59 -7.04 27.07 5.66
N ARG A 60 -8.18 26.72 6.26
CA ARG A 60 -8.22 26.03 7.55
C ARG A 60 -8.90 24.69 7.43
N ASN A 61 -8.20 23.63 7.79
CA ASN A 61 -8.77 22.29 7.89
C ASN A 61 -9.76 22.23 9.07
N GLN A 62 -10.96 21.77 8.82
CA GLN A 62 -12.05 21.77 9.81
C GLN A 62 -11.86 20.71 10.89
N GLU A 63 -11.19 19.60 10.55
CA GLU A 63 -11.00 18.46 11.44
C GLU A 63 -9.79 18.63 12.38
N THR A 64 -8.67 19.14 11.84
CA THR A 64 -7.40 19.21 12.57
C THR A 64 -7.04 20.62 13.02
N GLY A 65 -7.71 21.65 12.47
CA GLY A 65 -7.36 23.06 12.69
C GLY A 65 -6.07 23.49 11.98
N LEU A 66 -5.44 22.63 11.16
CA LEU A 66 -4.30 23.02 10.32
C LEU A 66 -4.65 24.26 9.51
N THR A 67 -3.82 25.29 9.61
CA THR A 67 -4.03 26.56 8.91
C THR A 67 -2.84 26.85 8.01
N ARG A 68 -3.11 27.23 6.76
CA ARG A 68 -2.15 27.72 5.77
C ARG A 68 -2.61 29.04 5.23
N THR A 69 -1.69 29.97 5.06
CA THR A 69 -2.00 31.32 4.55
C THR A 69 -1.10 31.64 3.37
N SER A 70 -1.62 32.32 2.39
CA SER A 70 -0.92 32.85 1.22
C SER A 70 -1.45 34.24 0.89
N VAL A 71 -0.75 34.98 0.04
CA VAL A 71 -1.16 36.31 -0.40
C VAL A 71 -1.30 36.34 -1.93
N SER A 72 -2.35 36.99 -2.46
CA SER A 72 -2.54 37.09 -3.89
C SER A 72 -1.47 37.98 -4.55
N GLU A 73 -0.96 37.54 -5.70
CA GLU A 73 0.08 38.20 -6.48
C GLU A 73 -0.44 39.42 -7.26
N ALA A 74 0.44 40.11 -7.99
CA ALA A 74 0.07 41.28 -8.82
C ALA A 74 -0.98 40.94 -9.90
N SER A 75 -1.03 39.70 -10.35
CA SER A 75 -2.06 39.16 -11.27
C SER A 75 -3.41 38.87 -10.59
N GLY A 76 -3.51 39.01 -9.27
CA GLY A 76 -4.64 38.58 -8.46
C GLY A 76 -4.71 37.06 -8.24
N GLU A 77 -3.74 36.32 -8.74
CA GLU A 77 -3.65 34.88 -8.52
C GLU A 77 -3.19 34.57 -7.11
N PHE A 78 -3.76 33.52 -6.52
CA PHE A 78 -3.35 32.99 -5.23
C PHE A 78 -3.13 31.47 -5.30
N ARG A 79 -2.35 30.96 -4.36
CA ARG A 79 -2.15 29.54 -4.17
C ARG A 79 -1.88 29.22 -2.70
N VAL A 80 -2.57 28.21 -2.18
CA VAL A 80 -2.34 27.66 -0.84
C VAL A 80 -1.94 26.19 -1.00
N PRO A 81 -0.64 25.88 -0.96
CA PRO A 81 -0.13 24.53 -1.16
C PRO A 81 -0.15 23.70 0.13
N ALA A 82 0.24 22.41 0.02
CA ALA A 82 0.50 21.52 1.14
C ALA A 82 -0.71 21.28 2.05
N LEU A 83 -1.86 21.04 1.45
CA LEU A 83 -3.10 20.77 2.15
C LEU A 83 -3.39 19.26 2.13
N PRO A 84 -3.29 18.55 3.28
CA PRO A 84 -3.76 17.17 3.37
C PRO A 84 -5.22 17.04 2.91
N PRO A 85 -5.62 15.90 2.32
CA PRO A 85 -7.01 15.68 1.96
C PRO A 85 -7.95 15.89 3.16
N GLY A 86 -9.09 16.54 2.94
CA GLY A 86 -10.05 16.84 4.01
C GLY A 86 -10.99 17.98 3.69
N ALA A 87 -11.85 18.31 4.66
CA ALA A 87 -12.76 19.44 4.59
C ALA A 87 -12.09 20.72 5.08
N TYR A 88 -12.23 21.79 4.29
CA TYR A 88 -11.60 23.08 4.54
C TYR A 88 -12.59 24.23 4.56
N THR A 89 -12.25 25.25 5.34
CA THR A 89 -12.80 26.61 5.21
C THR A 89 -11.74 27.47 4.57
N LEU A 90 -12.07 28.12 3.45
CA LEU A 90 -11.23 29.12 2.78
C LEU A 90 -11.75 30.51 3.09
N THR A 91 -10.90 31.38 3.61
CA THR A 91 -11.24 32.78 3.96
C THR A 91 -10.33 33.72 3.21
N VAL A 92 -10.90 34.78 2.61
CA VAL A 92 -10.15 35.82 1.91
C VAL A 92 -10.42 37.18 2.55
N GLU A 93 -9.35 37.96 2.80
CA GLU A 93 -9.40 39.21 3.55
C GLU A 93 -8.50 40.29 2.92
N LEU A 94 -9.07 41.48 2.77
CA LEU A 94 -8.34 42.70 2.39
C LEU A 94 -8.93 43.91 3.05
N ALA A 95 -8.14 44.82 3.57
CA ALA A 95 -8.60 46.06 4.19
C ALA A 95 -9.45 46.88 3.20
N GLY A 96 -10.66 47.28 3.61
CA GLY A 96 -11.62 48.02 2.78
C GLY A 96 -12.56 47.15 1.95
N PHE A 97 -12.46 45.81 2.08
CA PHE A 97 -13.39 44.85 1.46
C PHE A 97 -14.05 43.98 2.52
N ASN A 98 -15.20 43.42 2.17
CA ASN A 98 -15.85 42.41 3.02
C ASN A 98 -15.05 41.13 3.03
N THR A 99 -14.91 40.51 4.20
CA THR A 99 -14.34 39.18 4.32
C THR A 99 -15.25 38.15 3.66
N GLU A 100 -14.75 37.36 2.73
CA GLU A 100 -15.48 36.25 2.14
C GLU A 100 -14.97 34.93 2.74
N SER A 101 -15.89 34.01 3.09
CA SER A 101 -15.58 32.70 3.65
C SER A 101 -16.41 31.62 2.97
N GLN A 102 -15.73 30.63 2.40
CA GLN A 102 -16.35 29.42 1.83
C GLN A 102 -16.02 28.20 2.71
N LYS A 103 -17.08 27.53 3.16
CA LYS A 103 -16.96 26.33 4.02
C LYS A 103 -17.19 25.05 3.26
N ASP A 104 -16.83 23.92 3.89
CA ASP A 104 -17.10 22.57 3.43
C ASP A 104 -16.51 22.25 2.06
N ILE A 105 -15.35 22.85 1.75
CA ILE A 105 -14.60 22.56 0.54
C ILE A 105 -13.80 21.29 0.80
N VAL A 106 -14.19 20.19 0.15
CA VAL A 106 -13.49 18.89 0.28
C VAL A 106 -12.37 18.81 -0.72
N LEU A 107 -11.14 18.67 -0.23
CA LEU A 107 -9.96 18.38 -1.04
C LEU A 107 -9.65 16.88 -1.01
N VAL A 108 -9.37 16.33 -2.18
CA VAL A 108 -8.92 14.94 -2.36
C VAL A 108 -7.44 14.89 -2.75
N ILE A 109 -6.85 13.70 -2.66
CA ILE A 109 -5.44 13.43 -2.96
C ILE A 109 -4.98 14.01 -4.31
N ASP A 110 -3.85 14.72 -4.34
CA ASP A 110 -3.23 15.35 -5.52
C ASP A 110 -4.12 16.35 -6.28
N GLN A 111 -5.16 16.88 -5.65
CA GLN A 111 -6.10 17.79 -6.29
C GLN A 111 -5.60 19.24 -6.26
N THR A 112 -5.69 19.90 -7.42
CA THR A 112 -5.67 21.37 -7.48
C THR A 112 -7.10 21.88 -7.56
N ALA A 113 -7.61 22.43 -6.44
CA ALA A 113 -8.93 23.02 -6.38
C ALA A 113 -8.88 24.48 -6.85
N THR A 114 -9.34 24.74 -8.07
CA THR A 114 -9.33 26.09 -8.64
C THR A 114 -10.60 26.85 -8.25
N LEU A 115 -10.44 27.96 -7.52
CA LEU A 115 -11.51 28.82 -7.03
C LEU A 115 -11.28 30.26 -7.49
N ASN A 116 -12.19 30.80 -8.29
CA ASN A 116 -12.18 32.19 -8.68
C ASN A 116 -13.15 32.97 -7.77
N LEU A 117 -12.62 33.90 -6.98
CA LEU A 117 -13.32 34.60 -5.92
C LEU A 117 -13.56 36.07 -6.30
N GLN A 118 -14.67 36.64 -5.82
CA GLN A 118 -15.02 38.02 -6.09
C GLN A 118 -15.28 38.75 -4.76
N MET A 119 -14.47 39.75 -4.45
CA MET A 119 -14.64 40.56 -3.23
C MET A 119 -15.45 41.81 -3.48
N THR A 120 -16.29 42.16 -2.50
CA THR A 120 -17.11 43.40 -2.52
C THR A 120 -16.51 44.44 -1.59
N PRO A 121 -16.48 45.74 -2.00
CA PRO A 121 -16.06 46.83 -1.10
C PRO A 121 -16.94 46.86 0.16
N ALA A 122 -16.32 47.03 1.32
CA ALA A 122 -17.04 47.10 2.59
C ALA A 122 -17.67 48.48 2.77
N ALA A 123 -18.98 48.54 2.83
CA ALA A 123 -19.71 49.73 3.34
C ALA A 123 -19.75 49.70 4.89
N VAL A 124 -19.83 48.52 5.49
CA VAL A 124 -19.64 48.17 6.91
C VAL A 124 -18.93 46.82 6.86
N ALA A 125 -18.00 46.56 7.79
CA ALA A 125 -17.25 45.27 7.81
C ALA A 125 -18.23 44.10 8.10
N GLU A 126 -18.67 43.44 7.05
CA GLU A 126 -19.51 42.23 7.12
C GLU A 126 -18.74 41.02 6.57
N THR A 127 -18.97 39.88 7.19
CA THR A 127 -18.47 38.59 6.67
C THR A 127 -19.58 37.97 5.83
N VAL A 128 -19.30 37.76 4.56
CA VAL A 128 -20.21 37.03 3.65
C VAL A 128 -19.81 35.54 3.68
N THR A 129 -20.66 34.71 4.23
CA THR A 129 -20.47 33.25 4.20
C THR A 129 -21.24 32.69 3.02
N VAL A 130 -20.53 32.06 2.09
CA VAL A 130 -21.10 31.29 0.99
C VAL A 130 -21.20 29.83 1.43
N GLU A 131 -22.44 29.37 1.64
CA GLU A 131 -22.73 27.96 1.87
C GLU A 131 -23.05 27.27 0.54
N GLY A 132 -22.33 26.23 0.24
CA GLY A 132 -22.50 25.38 -0.95
C GLY A 132 -21.22 25.25 -1.74
N ALA A 133 -20.60 24.10 -1.63
CA ALA A 133 -19.46 23.76 -2.46
C ALA A 133 -19.92 23.59 -3.92
N ALA A 134 -19.54 24.51 -4.80
CA ALA A 134 -19.55 24.21 -6.23
C ALA A 134 -18.68 22.95 -6.44
N ALA A 135 -19.13 22.03 -7.30
CA ALA A 135 -18.32 20.87 -7.66
C ALA A 135 -16.98 21.36 -8.21
N ILE A 136 -15.92 21.12 -7.45
CA ILE A 136 -14.57 21.55 -7.83
C ILE A 136 -14.06 20.54 -8.85
N VAL A 137 -13.91 20.99 -10.08
CA VAL A 137 -13.34 20.21 -11.18
C VAL A 137 -11.85 20.53 -11.28
N ASP A 138 -11.00 19.50 -11.22
CA ASP A 138 -9.59 19.66 -11.55
C ASP A 138 -9.48 19.79 -13.09
N THR A 139 -9.13 20.98 -13.54
CA THR A 139 -8.97 21.30 -14.98
C THR A 139 -7.51 21.32 -15.41
N THR A 140 -6.59 21.02 -14.53
CA THR A 140 -5.14 21.13 -14.75
C THR A 140 -4.44 19.77 -14.90
N SER A 141 -5.06 18.69 -14.50
CA SER A 141 -4.49 17.35 -14.55
C SER A 141 -4.89 16.59 -15.83
N SER A 142 -3.90 15.99 -16.50
CA SER A 142 -4.12 15.04 -17.61
C SER A 142 -4.21 13.58 -17.17
N THR A 143 -4.09 13.31 -15.87
CA THR A 143 -4.14 11.95 -15.31
C THR A 143 -5.53 11.36 -15.42
N VAL A 144 -5.64 10.17 -16.00
CA VAL A 144 -6.90 9.41 -16.01
C VAL A 144 -6.99 8.60 -14.72
N ALA A 145 -7.81 9.05 -13.80
CA ALA A 145 -7.91 8.47 -12.47
C ALA A 145 -9.34 8.51 -11.91
N THR A 146 -9.57 7.63 -10.93
CA THR A 146 -10.77 7.62 -10.10
C THR A 146 -10.35 7.71 -8.63
N SER A 147 -10.92 8.64 -7.88
CA SER A 147 -10.74 8.72 -6.44
C SER A 147 -11.85 7.96 -5.73
N VAL A 148 -11.49 7.11 -4.78
CA VAL A 148 -12.42 6.39 -3.90
C VAL A 148 -12.39 7.07 -2.54
N SER A 149 -13.48 7.72 -2.21
CA SER A 149 -13.62 8.55 -1.01
C SER A 149 -13.81 7.71 0.27
N ASN A 150 -13.62 8.35 1.43
CA ASN A 150 -13.88 7.73 2.73
C ASN A 150 -15.32 7.19 2.85
N ALA A 151 -16.32 7.91 2.35
CA ALA A 151 -17.71 7.45 2.35
C ALA A 151 -17.88 6.17 1.53
N GLN A 152 -17.29 6.10 0.34
CA GLN A 152 -17.33 4.87 -0.49
C GLN A 152 -16.60 3.70 0.19
N ILE A 153 -15.48 3.95 0.86
CA ILE A 153 -14.72 2.92 1.60
C ILE A 153 -15.57 2.36 2.76
N GLN A 154 -16.32 3.19 3.45
CA GLN A 154 -17.12 2.81 4.61
C GLN A 154 -18.46 2.17 4.24
N ASP A 155 -19.14 2.71 3.23
CA ASP A 155 -20.55 2.40 2.96
C ASP A 155 -20.73 1.30 1.91
N LEU A 156 -19.73 1.08 1.03
CA LEU A 156 -19.85 0.05 0.02
C LEU A 156 -19.61 -1.36 0.60
N PRO A 157 -20.48 -2.32 0.29
CA PRO A 157 -20.42 -3.68 0.83
C PRO A 157 -19.29 -4.48 0.14
N VAL A 158 -18.10 -4.47 0.72
CA VAL A 158 -16.96 -5.28 0.26
C VAL A 158 -16.86 -6.54 1.11
N ALA A 159 -17.22 -7.69 0.53
CA ALA A 159 -17.27 -8.95 1.25
C ALA A 159 -15.92 -9.41 1.83
N SER A 160 -14.83 -9.08 1.15
CA SER A 160 -13.46 -9.37 1.59
C SER A 160 -12.94 -8.37 2.64
N ARG A 161 -13.51 -7.16 2.69
CA ARG A 161 -12.99 -5.97 3.36
C ARG A 161 -11.53 -5.65 2.99
N ARG A 162 -11.12 -6.00 1.80
CA ARG A 162 -9.86 -5.54 1.23
C ARG A 162 -10.13 -4.25 0.47
N TRP A 163 -9.47 -3.17 0.88
CA TRP A 163 -9.63 -1.86 0.25
C TRP A 163 -9.31 -1.88 -1.25
N ILE A 164 -8.33 -2.72 -1.65
CA ILE A 164 -7.92 -2.84 -3.06
C ILE A 164 -9.04 -3.36 -3.98
N ASP A 165 -9.99 -4.12 -3.44
CA ASP A 165 -11.11 -4.63 -4.23
C ASP A 165 -12.03 -3.50 -4.71
N LEU A 166 -12.03 -2.35 -4.02
CA LEU A 166 -12.73 -1.13 -4.47
C LEU A 166 -12.06 -0.47 -5.68
N ALA A 167 -10.80 -0.80 -6.00
CA ALA A 167 -10.18 -0.34 -7.24
C ALA A 167 -10.94 -0.83 -8.49
N MET A 168 -11.72 -1.93 -8.37
CA MET A 168 -12.59 -2.42 -9.43
C MET A 168 -13.71 -1.44 -9.82
N LEU A 169 -13.96 -0.41 -9.04
CA LEU A 169 -14.87 0.68 -9.40
C LEU A 169 -14.28 1.58 -10.51
N THR A 170 -12.99 1.49 -10.75
CA THR A 170 -12.30 2.30 -11.75
C THR A 170 -12.38 1.63 -13.12
N PRO A 171 -12.84 2.33 -14.17
CA PRO A 171 -12.80 1.81 -15.54
C PRO A 171 -11.37 1.43 -15.95
N GLY A 172 -11.21 0.29 -16.62
CA GLY A 172 -9.92 -0.23 -17.08
C GLY A 172 -9.20 -1.07 -16.03
N THR A 173 -9.82 -1.36 -14.87
CA THR A 173 -9.33 -2.33 -13.90
C THR A 173 -9.99 -3.69 -14.10
N SER A 174 -9.27 -4.75 -13.78
CA SER A 174 -9.77 -6.13 -13.83
C SER A 174 -9.22 -6.95 -12.67
N GLN A 175 -9.95 -7.99 -12.30
CA GLN A 175 -9.45 -8.94 -11.31
C GLN A 175 -8.60 -10.01 -12.01
N ASP A 176 -7.41 -10.25 -11.47
CA ASP A 176 -6.59 -11.37 -11.90
C ASP A 176 -6.92 -12.62 -11.07
N ASN A 177 -7.34 -13.67 -11.74
CA ASN A 177 -7.65 -14.96 -11.12
C ASN A 177 -6.65 -16.06 -11.50
N ILE A 178 -5.54 -15.71 -12.19
CA ILE A 178 -4.61 -16.69 -12.76
C ILE A 178 -3.87 -17.49 -11.67
N ARG A 179 -3.65 -16.87 -10.51
CA ARG A 179 -2.99 -17.49 -9.34
C ARG A 179 -3.94 -17.76 -8.18
N GLY A 180 -5.21 -18.07 -8.49
CA GLY A 180 -6.23 -18.35 -7.49
C GLY A 180 -5.82 -19.47 -6.53
N GLY A 181 -5.47 -19.14 -5.31
CA GLY A 181 -5.04 -20.05 -4.24
C GLY A 181 -3.82 -19.56 -3.48
N PHE A 182 -2.78 -19.12 -4.16
CA PHE A 182 -1.57 -18.58 -3.52
C PHE A 182 -1.78 -17.14 -3.06
N TYR A 183 -2.30 -16.32 -3.94
CA TYR A 183 -2.56 -14.88 -3.73
C TYR A 183 -4.06 -14.64 -3.85
N ARG A 184 -4.61 -13.87 -2.93
CA ARG A 184 -6.07 -13.63 -2.84
C ARG A 184 -6.57 -12.69 -3.94
N GLY A 185 -6.41 -13.05 -5.22
CA GLY A 185 -6.94 -12.27 -6.35
C GLY A 185 -6.39 -10.86 -6.38
N ASN A 186 -5.42 -10.61 -7.22
CA ASN A 186 -4.87 -9.28 -7.45
C ASN A 186 -5.76 -8.49 -8.39
N VAL A 187 -5.66 -7.18 -8.31
CA VAL A 187 -6.32 -6.25 -9.22
C VAL A 187 -5.30 -5.78 -10.24
N ASN A 188 -5.63 -5.92 -11.53
CA ASN A 188 -4.86 -5.34 -12.62
C ASN A 188 -5.38 -3.92 -12.87
N VAL A 189 -4.52 -2.92 -12.76
CA VAL A 189 -4.85 -1.52 -12.95
C VAL A 189 -4.34 -1.05 -14.30
N GLY A 190 -5.24 -0.50 -15.14
CA GLY A 190 -4.94 -0.11 -16.50
C GLY A 190 -5.26 -1.18 -17.54
N ALA A 191 -5.70 -0.75 -18.73
CA ALA A 191 -6.13 -1.64 -19.79
C ALA A 191 -4.97 -2.51 -20.30
N GLY A 192 -5.12 -3.84 -20.21
CA GLY A 192 -4.10 -4.80 -20.63
C GLY A 192 -2.92 -4.96 -19.66
N ALA A 193 -2.96 -4.32 -18.51
CA ALA A 193 -1.95 -4.50 -17.48
C ALA A 193 -2.01 -5.91 -16.85
N ARG A 194 -0.89 -6.35 -16.32
CA ARG A 194 -0.77 -7.57 -15.50
C ARG A 194 -0.52 -7.18 -14.05
N GLU A 195 -0.69 -8.11 -13.11
CA GLU A 195 -0.48 -7.88 -11.69
C GLU A 195 0.88 -7.23 -11.37
N TYR A 196 1.96 -7.69 -11.99
CA TYR A 196 3.32 -7.15 -11.80
C TYR A 196 3.55 -5.75 -12.40
N SER A 197 2.57 -5.22 -13.13
CA SER A 197 2.67 -3.90 -13.75
C SER A 197 2.16 -2.78 -12.85
N ASN A 198 1.49 -3.12 -11.75
CA ASN A 198 0.88 -2.15 -10.86
C ASN A 198 1.92 -1.49 -9.95
N GLY A 199 1.70 -0.21 -9.64
CA GLY A 199 2.38 0.51 -8.57
C GLY A 199 1.44 0.76 -7.40
N PHE A 200 1.93 0.61 -6.18
CA PHE A 200 1.21 0.95 -4.96
C PHE A 200 2.04 1.93 -4.14
N VAL A 201 1.42 3.05 -3.78
CA VAL A 201 2.05 4.10 -2.97
C VAL A 201 1.13 4.39 -1.79
N VAL A 202 1.66 4.33 -0.56
CA VAL A 202 0.90 4.61 0.66
C VAL A 202 1.61 5.71 1.43
N ASP A 203 0.91 6.82 1.69
CA ASP A 203 1.45 8.03 2.31
C ASP A 203 2.75 8.53 1.65
N GLY A 204 2.82 8.40 0.31
CA GLY A 204 3.89 8.93 -0.53
C GLY A 204 5.11 8.04 -0.70
N VAL A 205 5.17 6.86 -0.08
CA VAL A 205 6.26 5.88 -0.21
C VAL A 205 5.82 4.60 -0.89
N ASN A 206 6.76 3.88 -1.46
CA ASN A 206 6.49 2.66 -2.22
C ASN A 206 5.97 1.53 -1.32
N ASN A 207 4.81 0.99 -1.67
CA ASN A 207 4.19 -0.18 -1.02
C ASN A 207 4.00 -1.35 -1.99
N THR A 208 4.72 -1.38 -3.10
CA THR A 208 4.68 -2.48 -4.06
C THR A 208 5.59 -3.60 -3.61
N TRP A 209 5.06 -4.80 -3.53
CA TRP A 209 5.86 -6.01 -3.41
C TRP A 209 6.24 -6.47 -4.81
N ALA A 210 7.47 -6.18 -5.20
CA ALA A 210 7.91 -6.34 -6.59
C ALA A 210 7.84 -7.80 -7.07
N GLU A 211 8.09 -8.77 -6.18
CA GLU A 211 8.04 -10.20 -6.50
C GLU A 211 6.62 -10.69 -6.75
N MET A 212 5.63 -10.10 -6.07
CA MET A 212 4.26 -10.58 -6.06
C MET A 212 3.30 -9.73 -6.90
N GLY A 213 3.69 -8.50 -7.27
CA GLY A 213 2.82 -7.57 -8.00
C GLY A 213 1.60 -7.09 -7.20
N GLU A 214 1.66 -7.19 -5.87
CA GLU A 214 0.59 -6.81 -4.95
C GLU A 214 1.05 -5.73 -3.96
N PRO A 215 0.15 -5.13 -3.16
CA PRO A 215 0.58 -4.29 -2.05
C PRO A 215 1.46 -5.08 -1.09
N ARG A 216 2.68 -4.56 -0.80
CA ARG A 216 3.59 -5.19 0.16
C ARG A 216 2.94 -5.35 1.53
N GLN A 217 2.15 -4.37 1.95
CA GLN A 217 1.41 -4.38 3.19
C GLN A 217 -0.03 -3.97 2.96
N ASN A 218 -0.96 -4.71 3.54
CA ASN A 218 -2.35 -4.33 3.60
C ASN A 218 -2.66 -3.54 4.87
N PHE A 219 -3.74 -2.80 4.84
CA PHE A 219 -4.22 -1.96 5.93
C PHE A 219 -5.67 -2.31 6.24
N ALA A 220 -6.06 -2.16 7.51
CA ALA A 220 -7.47 -2.21 7.86
C ALA A 220 -8.23 -1.18 7.03
N MET A 221 -9.37 -1.58 6.45
CA MET A 221 -10.16 -0.72 5.56
C MET A 221 -10.55 0.61 6.26
N ASP A 222 -10.85 0.54 7.56
CA ASP A 222 -11.20 1.71 8.37
C ASP A 222 -10.02 2.62 8.70
N SER A 223 -8.77 2.20 8.41
CA SER A 223 -7.57 3.05 8.56
C SER A 223 -7.23 3.86 7.31
N ILE A 224 -7.97 3.67 6.22
CA ILE A 224 -7.74 4.39 4.96
C ILE A 224 -8.70 5.57 4.90
N ARG A 225 -8.17 6.75 4.58
CA ARG A 225 -8.95 7.96 4.36
C ARG A 225 -9.56 7.96 2.96
N GLU A 226 -8.71 7.78 1.97
CA GLU A 226 -9.09 7.71 0.57
C GLU A 226 -7.96 7.09 -0.25
N PHE A 227 -8.26 6.69 -1.47
CA PHE A 227 -7.25 6.30 -2.45
C PHE A 227 -7.65 6.71 -3.86
N LYS A 228 -6.65 6.88 -4.71
CA LYS A 228 -6.77 7.26 -6.11
C LYS A 228 -6.20 6.15 -6.97
N VAL A 229 -6.97 5.73 -7.96
CA VAL A 229 -6.56 4.72 -8.95
C VAL A 229 -6.32 5.42 -10.26
N SER A 230 -5.07 5.52 -10.67
CA SER A 230 -4.63 6.14 -11.93
C SER A 230 -4.34 5.05 -12.94
N THR A 231 -5.09 5.02 -14.04
CA THR A 231 -4.97 3.99 -15.08
C THR A 231 -4.03 4.38 -16.21
N SER A 232 -3.76 5.68 -16.38
CA SER A 232 -2.78 6.19 -17.34
C SER A 232 -2.39 7.64 -17.04
N ASN A 233 -1.33 8.11 -17.69
CA ASN A 233 -0.83 9.49 -17.64
C ASN A 233 -0.57 10.01 -16.22
N TYR A 234 -0.13 9.13 -15.30
CA TYR A 234 0.30 9.60 -13.99
C TYR A 234 1.62 10.36 -14.07
N LYS A 235 1.83 11.27 -13.10
CA LYS A 235 2.94 12.22 -13.09
C LYS A 235 4.30 11.54 -12.98
N ALA A 236 5.38 12.20 -13.45
CA ALA A 236 6.75 11.69 -13.43
C ALA A 236 7.31 11.43 -12.02
N GLU A 237 6.74 12.02 -10.98
CA GLU A 237 7.06 11.74 -9.59
C GLU A 237 6.80 10.28 -9.16
N TYR A 238 5.96 9.56 -9.90
CA TYR A 238 5.65 8.16 -9.66
C TYR A 238 6.41 7.27 -10.65
N GLY A 239 7.15 6.33 -10.13
CA GLY A 239 7.93 5.36 -10.91
C GLY A 239 7.60 3.92 -10.57
N LEU A 240 8.37 3.00 -11.16
CA LEU A 240 8.30 1.56 -10.91
C LEU A 240 6.91 0.93 -11.17
N ALA A 241 6.10 1.58 -12.01
CA ALA A 241 4.83 1.07 -12.49
C ALA A 241 4.78 1.17 -14.01
N THR A 242 4.36 0.12 -14.70
CA THR A 242 4.19 0.08 -16.17
C THR A 242 2.73 -0.10 -16.56
N GLY A 243 1.86 -0.43 -15.63
CA GLY A 243 0.41 -0.47 -15.74
C GLY A 243 -0.22 0.75 -15.09
N GLY A 244 -1.02 0.56 -14.07
CA GLY A 244 -1.60 1.64 -13.29
C GLY A 244 -0.96 1.85 -11.93
N LEU A 245 -1.36 2.93 -11.30
CA LEU A 245 -0.87 3.35 -10.00
C LEU A 245 -2.03 3.49 -9.01
N VAL A 246 -1.88 2.94 -7.82
CA VAL A 246 -2.82 3.13 -6.72
C VAL A 246 -2.13 3.90 -5.60
N THR A 247 -2.63 5.11 -5.34
CA THR A 247 -2.10 6.01 -4.33
C THR A 247 -3.07 6.09 -3.15
N VAL A 248 -2.61 5.80 -1.95
CA VAL A 248 -3.42 5.67 -0.73
C VAL A 248 -2.98 6.67 0.31
N VAL A 249 -3.94 7.29 1.00
CA VAL A 249 -3.70 8.12 2.19
C VAL A 249 -4.34 7.46 3.40
N SER A 250 -3.55 7.26 4.45
CA SER A 250 -4.02 6.75 5.73
C SER A 250 -4.74 7.83 6.54
N LYS A 251 -5.69 7.43 7.40
CA LYS A 251 -6.37 8.35 8.32
C LYS A 251 -5.41 8.94 9.34
N SER A 252 -5.71 10.18 9.72
CA SER A 252 -5.11 10.92 10.82
C SER A 252 -6.15 11.16 11.91
N GLY A 253 -5.71 11.47 13.12
CA GLY A 253 -6.59 11.96 14.17
C GLY A 253 -7.12 13.36 13.88
N THR A 254 -8.12 13.79 14.64
CA THR A 254 -8.76 15.11 14.55
C THR A 254 -8.72 15.82 15.89
N ASN A 255 -9.28 17.02 15.98
CA ASN A 255 -9.42 17.77 17.25
C ASN A 255 -10.45 17.17 18.20
N ASP A 256 -11.29 16.27 17.71
CA ASP A 256 -12.29 15.57 18.49
C ASP A 256 -11.88 14.11 18.67
N LEU A 257 -12.00 13.58 19.89
CA LEU A 257 -11.79 12.16 20.14
C LEU A 257 -12.92 11.36 19.49
N HIS A 258 -12.58 10.46 18.60
CA HIS A 258 -13.55 9.64 17.88
C HIS A 258 -13.00 8.22 17.69
N GLY A 259 -13.88 7.29 17.40
CA GLY A 259 -13.51 5.91 17.14
C GLY A 259 -14.66 5.13 16.55
N SER A 260 -14.34 3.94 16.07
CA SER A 260 -15.30 2.98 15.55
C SER A 260 -15.02 1.60 16.08
N GLY A 261 -16.07 0.78 16.19
CA GLY A 261 -15.97 -0.66 16.42
C GLY A 261 -16.68 -1.39 15.29
N LEU A 262 -16.12 -2.49 14.83
CA LEU A 262 -16.73 -3.31 13.79
C LEU A 262 -16.79 -4.77 14.21
N LEU A 263 -17.86 -5.43 13.78
CA LEU A 263 -18.02 -6.88 13.85
C LEU A 263 -18.80 -7.34 12.63
N PHE A 264 -18.15 -8.10 11.77
CA PHE A 264 -18.79 -8.81 10.66
C PHE A 264 -18.67 -10.30 10.87
N PHE A 265 -19.75 -11.01 10.57
CA PHE A 265 -19.71 -12.45 10.58
C PHE A 265 -20.43 -13.04 9.37
N ARG A 266 -19.92 -14.15 8.90
CA ARG A 266 -20.55 -15.00 7.91
C ARG A 266 -20.58 -16.42 8.46
N ASP A 267 -21.73 -17.04 8.37
CA ASP A 267 -21.97 -18.40 8.84
C ASP A 267 -22.59 -19.23 7.74
N LYS A 268 -22.42 -20.53 7.82
CA LYS A 268 -23.04 -21.45 6.86
C LYS A 268 -24.56 -21.26 6.75
N ALA A 269 -25.22 -20.85 7.83
CA ALA A 269 -26.66 -20.60 7.83
C ALA A 269 -27.05 -19.48 6.85
N LEU A 270 -26.18 -18.49 6.68
CA LEU A 270 -26.37 -17.30 5.84
C LEU A 270 -25.81 -17.43 4.42
N THR A 271 -25.18 -18.55 4.08
CA THR A 271 -24.59 -18.80 2.77
C THR A 271 -25.31 -19.95 2.06
N ALA A 272 -25.30 -19.97 0.74
CA ALA A 272 -25.73 -21.12 -0.05
C ALA A 272 -24.55 -22.08 -0.28
N LYS A 273 -24.81 -23.36 -0.51
CA LYS A 273 -23.80 -24.27 -1.05
C LYS A 273 -23.55 -23.93 -2.52
N THR A 274 -22.34 -24.16 -2.98
CA THR A 274 -22.01 -24.05 -4.41
C THR A 274 -22.56 -25.27 -5.19
N VAL A 275 -22.61 -25.13 -6.52
CA VAL A 275 -23.08 -26.22 -7.41
C VAL A 275 -22.19 -27.46 -7.29
N PHE A 276 -20.93 -27.29 -7.00
CA PHE A 276 -19.92 -28.35 -6.93
C PHE A 276 -19.86 -29.05 -5.57
N GLU A 277 -20.51 -28.51 -4.54
CA GLU A 277 -20.51 -29.09 -3.20
C GLU A 277 -21.64 -30.13 -3.05
N THR A 278 -21.31 -31.32 -2.58
CA THR A 278 -22.31 -32.38 -2.26
C THR A 278 -23.02 -32.06 -0.96
N LYS A 279 -22.33 -31.51 0.02
CA LYS A 279 -22.83 -31.11 1.33
C LYS A 279 -22.39 -29.66 1.61
N LYS A 280 -23.27 -28.88 2.23
CA LYS A 280 -22.95 -27.50 2.66
C LYS A 280 -21.86 -27.53 3.71
N PRO A 281 -20.70 -26.87 3.47
CA PRO A 281 -19.59 -26.86 4.41
C PRO A 281 -19.94 -26.06 5.68
N ASP A 282 -19.25 -26.33 6.76
CA ASP A 282 -19.42 -25.66 8.06
C ASP A 282 -18.64 -24.33 8.12
N TYR A 283 -18.85 -23.49 7.09
CA TYR A 283 -18.16 -22.24 6.89
C TYR A 283 -18.53 -21.21 7.94
N ARG A 284 -17.53 -20.53 8.48
CA ARG A 284 -17.68 -19.33 9.30
C ARG A 284 -16.53 -18.36 9.06
N ARG A 285 -16.84 -17.08 9.17
CA ARG A 285 -15.85 -16.01 9.16
C ARG A 285 -16.26 -14.96 10.19
N TYR A 286 -15.31 -14.57 11.02
CA TYR A 286 -15.43 -13.44 11.92
C TYR A 286 -14.39 -12.41 11.53
N GLN A 287 -14.82 -11.15 11.50
CA GLN A 287 -13.93 -10.01 11.28
C GLN A 287 -14.34 -8.92 12.25
N TYR A 288 -13.42 -8.55 13.12
CA TYR A 288 -13.67 -7.60 14.19
C TYR A 288 -12.46 -6.73 14.44
N GLY A 289 -12.73 -5.53 14.94
CA GLY A 289 -11.70 -4.54 15.17
C GLY A 289 -12.26 -3.20 15.58
N GLY A 290 -11.43 -2.20 15.51
CA GLY A 290 -11.84 -0.85 15.80
C GLY A 290 -10.75 0.16 15.53
N THR A 291 -11.15 1.42 15.59
CA THR A 291 -10.26 2.56 15.44
C THR A 291 -10.45 3.54 16.58
N VAL A 292 -9.42 4.28 16.90
CA VAL A 292 -9.48 5.44 17.79
C VAL A 292 -8.54 6.51 17.28
N GLY A 293 -9.00 7.76 17.27
CA GLY A 293 -8.21 8.92 16.87
C GLY A 293 -8.65 10.16 17.63
N GLY A 294 -7.75 11.10 17.78
CA GLY A 294 -8.03 12.33 18.49
C GLY A 294 -6.81 13.20 18.68
N PRO A 295 -6.93 14.29 19.43
CA PRO A 295 -5.83 15.20 19.72
C PRO A 295 -4.97 14.69 20.88
N ILE A 296 -3.64 14.74 20.71
CA ILE A 296 -2.70 14.78 21.83
C ILE A 296 -2.55 16.23 22.27
N ILE A 297 -2.45 17.15 21.31
CA ILE A 297 -2.48 18.61 21.51
C ILE A 297 -3.41 19.19 20.46
N GLN A 298 -4.50 19.83 20.87
CA GLN A 298 -5.47 20.45 19.95
C GLN A 298 -4.80 21.38 18.94
N ASN A 299 -5.25 21.31 17.68
CA ASN A 299 -4.75 22.06 16.54
C ASN A 299 -3.25 21.86 16.24
N LYS A 300 -2.59 20.88 16.88
CA LYS A 300 -1.14 20.71 16.75
C LYS A 300 -0.68 19.27 16.62
N THR A 301 -1.16 18.37 17.46
CA THR A 301 -0.69 16.98 17.48
C THR A 301 -1.88 16.04 17.58
N HIS A 302 -1.99 15.13 16.62
CA HIS A 302 -3.09 14.20 16.55
C HIS A 302 -2.55 12.77 16.44
N PHE A 303 -3.33 11.80 16.91
CA PHE A 303 -3.03 10.39 16.77
C PHE A 303 -4.20 9.64 16.15
N PHE A 304 -3.91 8.56 15.47
CA PHE A 304 -4.89 7.60 14.95
C PHE A 304 -4.34 6.18 15.10
N VAL A 305 -5.17 5.26 15.58
CA VAL A 305 -4.83 3.84 15.73
C VAL A 305 -5.96 3.00 15.16
N ALA A 306 -5.61 1.92 14.46
CA ALA A 306 -6.56 0.93 13.96
C ALA A 306 -6.02 -0.48 14.22
N VAL A 307 -6.93 -1.38 14.61
CA VAL A 307 -6.66 -2.81 14.79
C VAL A 307 -7.81 -3.60 14.19
N GLU A 308 -7.50 -4.61 13.39
CA GLU A 308 -8.51 -5.51 12.82
C GLU A 308 -7.99 -6.94 12.82
N ARG A 309 -8.87 -7.89 13.17
CA ARG A 309 -8.64 -9.32 13.06
C ARG A 309 -9.67 -9.98 12.15
N THR A 310 -9.22 -10.91 11.35
CA THR A 310 -10.06 -11.80 10.55
C THR A 310 -9.72 -13.24 10.89
N ASP A 311 -10.72 -14.00 11.29
CA ASP A 311 -10.68 -15.45 11.47
C ASP A 311 -11.63 -16.08 10.44
N GLU A 312 -11.14 -16.96 9.59
CA GLU A 312 -11.92 -17.59 8.52
C GLU A 312 -11.57 -19.05 8.38
N ASN A 313 -12.54 -19.95 8.42
CA ASN A 313 -12.33 -21.33 8.05
C ASN A 313 -12.79 -21.59 6.61
N GLN A 314 -11.86 -22.04 5.78
CA GLN A 314 -12.14 -22.51 4.43
C GLN A 314 -12.16 -24.03 4.40
N PHE A 315 -12.97 -24.58 3.50
CA PHE A 315 -13.14 -26.02 3.35
C PHE A 315 -12.67 -26.48 1.99
N PHE A 316 -11.91 -27.54 2.01
CA PHE A 316 -11.40 -28.20 0.81
C PHE A 316 -11.82 -29.66 0.83
N THR A 317 -12.38 -30.16 -0.28
CA THR A 317 -12.77 -31.56 -0.40
C THR A 317 -11.80 -32.27 -1.32
N VAL A 318 -11.25 -33.38 -0.84
CA VAL A 318 -10.43 -34.33 -1.60
C VAL A 318 -11.25 -35.60 -1.77
N ASN A 319 -11.24 -36.13 -2.97
CA ASN A 319 -11.86 -37.41 -3.29
C ASN A 319 -10.96 -38.18 -4.25
N THR A 320 -10.29 -39.19 -3.72
CA THR A 320 -9.38 -40.07 -4.47
C THR A 320 -10.09 -41.29 -5.06
N GLY A 321 -11.43 -41.35 -4.96
CA GLY A 321 -12.22 -42.51 -5.36
C GLY A 321 -12.03 -43.73 -4.45
N GLY A 322 -11.57 -43.50 -3.21
CA GLY A 322 -11.31 -44.57 -2.24
C GLY A 322 -9.95 -45.27 -2.42
N ILE A 323 -9.09 -44.79 -3.33
CA ILE A 323 -7.75 -45.37 -3.55
C ILE A 323 -6.84 -45.04 -2.35
N TRP A 324 -6.97 -43.83 -1.81
CA TRP A 324 -6.31 -43.39 -0.57
C TRP A 324 -7.35 -42.94 0.45
N PRO A 325 -8.07 -43.88 1.13
CA PRO A 325 -9.15 -43.52 2.03
C PRO A 325 -8.79 -42.54 3.14
N GLN A 326 -7.52 -42.54 3.57
CA GLN A 326 -7.00 -41.63 4.59
C GLN A 326 -6.86 -40.19 4.10
N GLU A 327 -6.81 -39.98 2.78
CA GLU A 327 -6.72 -38.65 2.15
C GLU A 327 -8.10 -38.18 1.66
N ASP A 328 -9.12 -39.02 1.68
CA ASP A 328 -10.48 -38.66 1.30
C ASP A 328 -11.19 -37.93 2.43
N GLY A 329 -11.85 -36.84 2.12
CA GLY A 329 -12.62 -36.08 3.10
C GLY A 329 -12.74 -34.60 2.84
N THR A 330 -13.28 -33.93 3.83
CA THR A 330 -13.35 -32.46 3.84
C THR A 330 -12.41 -31.95 4.94
N PHE A 331 -11.45 -31.14 4.54
CA PHE A 331 -10.41 -30.58 5.39
C PHE A 331 -10.64 -29.11 5.61
N VAL A 332 -10.28 -28.61 6.80
CA VAL A 332 -10.48 -27.22 7.22
C VAL A 332 -9.14 -26.49 7.21
N SER A 333 -9.12 -25.34 6.58
CA SER A 333 -8.03 -24.36 6.68
C SER A 333 -8.51 -23.21 7.57
N ASP A 334 -8.11 -23.22 8.83
CA ASP A 334 -8.39 -22.12 9.77
C ASP A 334 -7.40 -20.99 9.54
N GLN A 335 -7.84 -19.97 8.81
CA GLN A 335 -7.00 -18.83 8.41
C GLN A 335 -7.19 -17.69 9.39
N GLU A 336 -6.09 -17.03 9.74
CA GLU A 336 -6.11 -15.82 10.56
C GLU A 336 -5.30 -14.68 9.96
N ARG A 337 -5.77 -13.46 10.16
CA ARG A 337 -5.05 -12.25 9.78
C ARG A 337 -5.24 -11.16 10.82
N TRP A 338 -4.14 -10.52 11.20
CA TRP A 338 -4.10 -9.33 12.02
C TRP A 338 -3.55 -8.15 11.23
N THR A 339 -4.17 -7.00 11.37
CA THR A 339 -3.65 -5.73 10.88
C THR A 339 -3.66 -4.69 12.00
N TYR A 340 -2.53 -4.02 12.16
CA TYR A 340 -2.33 -2.95 13.13
C TYR A 340 -1.79 -1.74 12.39
N SER A 341 -2.24 -0.55 12.75
CA SER A 341 -1.61 0.68 12.29
C SER A 341 -1.75 1.79 13.32
N GLY A 342 -0.74 2.63 13.41
CA GLY A 342 -0.72 3.83 14.24
C GLY A 342 -0.06 4.96 13.48
N LYS A 343 -0.62 6.18 13.59
CA LYS A 343 -0.11 7.40 12.99
C LYS A 343 -0.16 8.53 13.98
N VAL A 344 0.88 9.34 14.00
CA VAL A 344 0.94 10.59 14.76
C VAL A 344 1.32 11.69 13.78
N ASP A 345 0.49 12.73 13.73
CA ASP A 345 0.71 13.95 12.95
C ASP A 345 1.04 15.09 13.89
N HIS A 346 2.04 15.90 13.56
CA HIS A 346 2.46 17.03 14.36
C HIS A 346 2.72 18.27 13.52
N GLN A 347 2.08 19.38 13.89
CA GLN A 347 2.34 20.70 13.30
C GLN A 347 3.47 21.37 14.06
N LEU A 348 4.69 21.39 13.47
CA LEU A 348 5.87 22.01 14.06
C LEU A 348 5.73 23.53 14.10
N SER A 349 5.27 24.14 12.98
CA SER A 349 5.00 25.57 12.82
C SER A 349 3.87 25.77 11.82
N GLN A 350 3.51 27.01 11.51
CA GLN A 350 2.53 27.30 10.45
C GLN A 350 2.99 26.85 9.05
N THR A 351 4.30 26.68 8.86
CA THR A 351 4.88 26.29 7.57
C THR A 351 5.41 24.87 7.55
N GLN A 352 5.53 24.20 8.71
CA GLN A 352 6.12 22.87 8.81
C GLN A 352 5.21 21.88 9.53
N SER A 353 5.08 20.72 8.98
CA SER A 353 4.38 19.58 9.58
C SER A 353 5.17 18.29 9.41
N LEU A 354 4.92 17.35 10.29
CA LEU A 354 5.57 16.05 10.27
C LEU A 354 4.54 14.97 10.62
N PHE A 355 4.68 13.76 10.07
CA PHE A 355 4.01 12.59 10.60
C PHE A 355 4.94 11.40 10.72
N VAL A 356 4.57 10.50 11.61
CA VAL A 356 5.15 9.16 11.70
C VAL A 356 4.02 8.15 11.68
N ARG A 357 4.12 7.13 10.80
CA ARG A 357 3.20 6.00 10.74
C ARG A 357 3.96 4.70 10.95
N TRP A 358 3.43 3.84 11.81
CA TRP A 358 3.80 2.45 11.92
C TRP A 358 2.63 1.57 11.51
N ALA A 359 2.92 0.45 10.85
CA ALA A 359 1.91 -0.54 10.52
C ALA A 359 2.51 -1.95 10.54
N GLN A 360 1.69 -2.92 10.91
CA GLN A 360 2.04 -4.34 10.94
C GLN A 360 0.87 -5.19 10.45
N GLU A 361 1.17 -6.22 9.69
CA GLU A 361 0.24 -7.26 9.26
C GLU A 361 0.87 -8.62 9.52
N SER A 362 0.06 -9.56 9.99
CA SER A 362 0.41 -10.98 9.99
C SER A 362 -0.74 -11.77 9.40
N GLU A 363 -0.45 -12.68 8.50
CA GLU A 363 -1.42 -13.57 7.89
C GLU A 363 -0.89 -15.00 7.97
N TYR A 364 -1.75 -15.93 8.41
CA TYR A 364 -1.48 -17.36 8.42
C TYR A 364 -2.62 -18.12 7.74
N ARG A 365 -2.26 -19.01 6.82
CA ARG A 365 -3.19 -19.85 6.06
C ARG A 365 -2.64 -21.27 6.00
N PRO A 366 -3.18 -22.20 6.80
CA PRO A 366 -2.77 -23.61 6.72
C PRO A 366 -3.33 -24.28 5.48
N ILE A 367 -2.64 -25.30 4.99
CA ILE A 367 -3.04 -26.21 3.90
C ILE A 367 -3.68 -25.52 2.68
N ILE A 368 -3.05 -24.46 2.19
CA ILE A 368 -3.66 -23.56 1.18
C ILE A 368 -3.88 -24.17 -0.20
N THR A 369 -3.20 -25.27 -0.54
CA THR A 369 -3.29 -25.92 -1.87
C THR A 369 -4.14 -27.17 -1.89
N VAL A 370 -4.76 -27.53 -0.78
CA VAL A 370 -5.65 -28.71 -0.70
C VAL A 370 -6.83 -28.57 -1.64
N GLY A 371 -7.18 -29.65 -2.29
CA GLY A 371 -8.29 -29.73 -3.25
C GLY A 371 -7.85 -30.07 -4.66
N GLY A 372 -8.77 -30.39 -5.53
CA GLY A 372 -8.47 -30.90 -6.85
C GLY A 372 -7.58 -32.16 -6.78
N ARG A 373 -6.32 -32.02 -7.23
CA ARG A 373 -5.33 -33.11 -7.20
C ARG A 373 -4.50 -33.19 -5.91
N THR A 374 -4.51 -32.18 -5.07
CA THR A 374 -3.59 -32.04 -3.92
C THR A 374 -4.28 -32.48 -2.64
N THR A 375 -3.74 -33.51 -1.99
CA THR A 375 -4.19 -33.96 -0.67
C THR A 375 -3.59 -33.08 0.44
N PRO A 376 -4.12 -33.16 1.68
CA PRO A 376 -3.55 -32.44 2.81
C PRO A 376 -2.06 -32.74 3.03
N SER A 377 -1.65 -34.01 2.85
CA SER A 377 -0.24 -34.42 3.01
C SER A 377 0.70 -33.82 1.97
N ALA A 378 0.19 -33.46 0.79
CA ALA A 378 0.95 -32.82 -0.29
C ALA A 378 0.80 -31.29 -0.32
N SER A 379 0.05 -30.70 0.61
CA SER A 379 -0.16 -29.27 0.73
C SER A 379 0.95 -28.58 1.55
N PHE A 380 0.77 -27.31 1.84
CA PHE A 380 1.64 -26.51 2.69
C PHE A 380 0.90 -25.39 3.40
N ASP A 381 1.49 -24.90 4.46
CA ASP A 381 1.07 -23.73 5.20
C ASP A 381 1.73 -22.48 4.63
N PHE A 382 1.05 -21.34 4.73
CA PHE A 382 1.53 -20.06 4.23
C PHE A 382 1.42 -18.98 5.30
N ALA A 383 2.54 -18.31 5.57
CA ALA A 383 2.63 -17.26 6.54
C ALA A 383 3.25 -16.00 5.93
N VAL A 384 2.68 -14.83 6.26
CA VAL A 384 3.14 -13.55 5.71
C VAL A 384 3.15 -12.47 6.79
N PRO A 385 4.25 -12.35 7.56
CA PRO A 385 4.48 -11.18 8.39
C PRO A 385 4.96 -10.00 7.54
N ARG A 386 4.38 -8.82 7.79
CA ARG A 386 4.71 -7.56 7.12
C ARG A 386 4.73 -6.42 8.11
N SER A 387 5.66 -5.48 7.96
CA SER A 387 5.72 -4.28 8.78
C SER A 387 6.27 -3.10 8.01
N SER A 388 5.93 -1.90 8.43
CA SER A 388 6.54 -0.67 7.92
C SER A 388 6.53 0.44 8.95
N ILE A 389 7.55 1.29 8.91
CA ILE A 389 7.58 2.58 9.56
C ILE A 389 7.88 3.64 8.50
N VAL A 390 7.12 4.73 8.54
CA VAL A 390 7.24 5.85 7.59
C VAL A 390 7.31 7.13 8.38
N GLY A 391 8.27 7.98 8.06
CA GLY A 391 8.35 9.35 8.52
C GLY A 391 8.29 10.31 7.35
N ALA A 392 7.55 11.41 7.48
CA ALA A 392 7.49 12.45 6.48
C ALA A 392 7.48 13.83 7.11
N HIS A 393 8.19 14.75 6.51
CA HIS A 393 8.30 16.15 6.92
C HIS A 393 7.86 17.07 5.79
N THR A 394 7.04 18.04 6.07
CA THR A 394 6.42 19.05 5.19
C THR A 394 7.00 20.44 5.48
N TRP A 395 7.57 21.16 4.49
CA TRP A 395 8.01 22.53 4.68
C TRP A 395 7.62 23.48 3.53
N VAL A 396 6.68 24.38 3.78
CA VAL A 396 6.37 25.51 2.92
C VAL A 396 7.45 26.59 3.17
N LEU A 397 8.46 26.67 2.31
CA LEU A 397 9.55 27.62 2.43
C LEU A 397 9.09 29.07 2.24
N ASN A 398 8.18 29.27 1.27
CA ASN A 398 7.50 30.53 0.98
C ASN A 398 6.31 30.25 0.05
N ASP A 399 5.58 31.26 -0.39
CA ASP A 399 4.38 31.14 -1.22
C ASP A 399 4.61 30.44 -2.57
N ARG A 400 5.87 30.26 -3.00
CA ARG A 400 6.25 29.67 -4.28
C ARG A 400 7.04 28.37 -4.14
N ALA A 401 7.67 28.16 -3.01
CA ALA A 401 8.62 27.07 -2.80
C ALA A 401 8.14 26.10 -1.73
N LEU A 402 8.26 24.86 -2.04
CA LEU A 402 7.75 23.76 -1.28
C LEU A 402 8.71 22.59 -1.41
N ASN A 403 9.11 21.96 -0.30
CA ASN A 403 10.01 20.83 -0.31
C ASN A 403 9.47 19.65 0.53
N GLU A 404 9.78 18.39 0.17
CA GLU A 404 9.16 17.14 0.69
C GLU A 404 10.16 16.01 0.91
N PHE A 405 10.37 15.58 2.16
CA PHE A 405 11.23 14.44 2.49
C PHE A 405 10.43 13.27 3.06
N ARG A 406 10.73 12.07 2.66
CA ARG A 406 10.16 10.84 3.22
C ARG A 406 11.23 9.83 3.49
N PHE A 407 11.01 9.10 4.56
CA PHE A 407 11.78 7.92 4.91
C PHE A 407 10.84 6.76 5.14
N GLN A 408 11.22 5.60 4.65
CA GLN A 408 10.54 4.34 4.95
C GLN A 408 11.57 3.27 5.32
N GLU A 409 11.23 2.49 6.34
CA GLU A 409 11.72 1.12 6.53
C GLU A 409 10.53 0.18 6.41
N ALA A 410 10.65 -0.84 5.56
CA ALA A 410 9.60 -1.82 5.36
C ALA A 410 10.17 -3.23 5.27
N TYR A 411 9.43 -4.17 5.83
CA TYR A 411 9.72 -5.58 5.84
C TYR A 411 8.50 -6.37 5.37
N ALA A 412 8.74 -7.35 4.51
CA ALA A 412 7.76 -8.36 4.16
C ALA A 412 8.46 -9.70 4.04
N LYS A 413 7.78 -10.78 4.40
CA LYS A 413 8.28 -12.14 4.24
C LYS A 413 7.12 -13.03 3.83
N PHE A 414 7.29 -13.83 2.82
CA PHE A 414 6.43 -14.99 2.65
C PHE A 414 7.17 -16.22 3.16
N GLU A 415 6.43 -17.13 3.72
CA GLU A 415 6.95 -18.34 4.31
C GLU A 415 6.01 -19.49 3.95
N VAL A 416 6.56 -20.47 3.25
CA VAL A 416 5.89 -21.71 2.89
C VAL A 416 6.50 -22.81 3.72
N ALA A 417 5.68 -23.51 4.47
CA ALA A 417 6.11 -24.56 5.40
C ALA A 417 5.29 -25.84 5.20
N PRO A 418 5.77 -26.99 5.69
CA PRO A 418 5.01 -28.22 5.73
C PRO A 418 3.64 -28.04 6.39
N PRO A 419 2.61 -28.82 5.97
CA PRO A 419 1.29 -28.73 6.55
C PRO A 419 1.32 -29.00 8.05
N TYR A 420 0.44 -28.29 8.78
CA TYR A 420 0.29 -28.43 10.24
C TYR A 420 1.54 -28.04 11.06
N SER A 421 2.41 -27.21 10.53
CA SER A 421 3.54 -26.61 11.26
C SER A 421 3.10 -25.57 12.32
N HIS A 422 1.83 -25.55 12.65
CA HIS A 422 1.19 -24.61 13.55
C HIS A 422 1.81 -24.64 14.96
N GLY A 423 2.41 -23.57 15.40
CA GLY A 423 3.07 -23.42 16.70
C GLY A 423 4.53 -23.02 16.61
N SER A 424 5.11 -23.05 15.43
CA SER A 424 6.52 -22.74 15.21
C SER A 424 6.82 -21.27 14.90
N TRP A 425 5.83 -20.42 14.88
CA TRP A 425 5.94 -18.99 14.55
C TRP A 425 7.01 -18.23 15.33
N ALA A 426 7.19 -18.62 16.60
CA ALA A 426 8.01 -17.86 17.53
C ALA A 426 9.48 -18.28 17.56
N ALA A 427 9.89 -19.35 16.89
CA ALA A 427 11.15 -19.99 17.22
C ALA A 427 12.05 -20.29 16.00
N GLY A 428 12.26 -19.37 15.08
CA GLY A 428 13.32 -19.53 14.09
C GLY A 428 13.32 -20.88 13.36
N TYR A 429 12.19 -21.35 12.94
CA TYR A 429 11.86 -22.72 12.54
C TYR A 429 12.52 -23.22 11.24
N PHE A 430 13.32 -22.40 10.62
CA PHE A 430 14.03 -22.77 9.39
C PHE A 430 15.48 -23.19 9.63
N GLY A 431 15.75 -23.81 10.77
CA GLY A 431 17.00 -24.51 11.04
C GLY A 431 17.08 -25.90 10.41
N GLU A 432 18.00 -26.71 10.91
CA GLU A 432 18.28 -28.08 10.43
C GLU A 432 17.07 -29.03 10.46
N ASP A 433 16.03 -28.71 11.23
CA ASP A 433 14.80 -29.50 11.37
C ASP A 433 13.85 -29.41 10.15
N ARG A 434 14.09 -28.51 9.24
CA ARG A 434 13.31 -28.26 8.02
C ARG A 434 13.10 -29.49 7.16
N LEU A 435 14.12 -30.32 7.06
CA LEU A 435 14.12 -31.55 6.25
C LEU A 435 13.42 -32.72 6.95
N GLN A 436 13.21 -32.68 8.25
CA GLN A 436 12.62 -33.79 8.99
C GLN A 436 11.12 -33.98 8.72
N PHE A 437 10.43 -32.93 8.35
CA PHE A 437 8.97 -32.94 8.16
C PHE A 437 8.54 -33.04 6.70
N CYS A 438 9.48 -32.93 5.75
CA CYS A 438 9.19 -33.03 4.33
C CYS A 438 9.43 -34.43 3.82
N SER A 439 8.39 -35.11 3.37
CA SER A 439 8.51 -36.37 2.61
C SER A 439 8.45 -36.10 1.10
N VAL A 440 8.85 -37.07 0.30
CA VAL A 440 8.81 -36.99 -1.17
C VAL A 440 7.34 -36.87 -1.64
N VAL A 441 7.08 -36.00 -2.61
CA VAL A 441 5.77 -35.89 -3.24
C VAL A 441 5.55 -37.09 -4.19
N ASN A 442 4.40 -37.75 -4.07
CA ASN A 442 3.96 -38.77 -4.99
C ASN A 442 2.89 -38.19 -5.92
N SER A 443 3.22 -38.02 -7.18
CA SER A 443 2.33 -37.46 -8.22
C SER A 443 1.75 -38.58 -9.06
N TYR A 444 0.47 -38.80 -8.91
CA TYR A 444 -0.35 -39.71 -9.70
C TYR A 444 -1.15 -38.95 -10.77
N PRO A 445 -1.75 -39.60 -11.77
CA PRO A 445 -2.52 -38.92 -12.81
C PRO A 445 -3.62 -37.98 -12.28
N THR A 446 -4.34 -38.37 -11.23
CA THR A 446 -5.46 -37.58 -10.67
C THR A 446 -5.19 -37.00 -9.29
N VAL A 447 -4.16 -37.45 -8.56
CA VAL A 447 -3.90 -37.06 -7.18
C VAL A 447 -2.42 -36.84 -6.89
N GLN A 448 -2.13 -36.00 -5.91
CA GLN A 448 -0.79 -35.83 -5.30
C GLN A 448 -0.89 -36.11 -3.81
N THR A 449 -0.02 -36.97 -3.31
CA THR A 449 0.07 -37.35 -1.89
C THR A 449 1.49 -37.19 -1.37
N GLY A 450 1.63 -37.11 -0.05
CA GLY A 450 2.92 -37.11 0.64
C GLY A 450 3.74 -35.84 0.43
N GLY A 451 4.53 -35.47 1.42
CA GLY A 451 5.55 -34.44 1.41
C GLY A 451 5.11 -33.00 1.26
N CYS A 452 5.89 -32.08 1.76
CA CYS A 452 5.72 -30.69 1.44
C CYS A 452 6.22 -30.43 0.01
N GLY A 453 5.32 -30.21 -0.92
CA GLY A 453 5.65 -29.88 -2.31
C GLY A 453 6.37 -28.55 -2.49
N ASN A 454 6.45 -27.73 -1.45
CA ASN A 454 7.09 -26.44 -1.49
C ASN A 454 7.60 -26.06 -0.09
N SER A 455 8.82 -25.57 -0.03
CA SER A 455 9.41 -25.00 1.16
C SER A 455 10.19 -23.78 0.72
N GLN A 456 9.63 -22.60 0.93
CA GLN A 456 10.21 -21.34 0.48
C GLN A 456 10.13 -20.29 1.59
N MET A 457 11.14 -19.43 1.61
CA MET A 457 11.19 -18.25 2.44
C MET A 457 11.76 -17.10 1.62
N GLY A 458 11.04 -15.99 1.59
CA GLY A 458 11.45 -14.82 0.82
C GLY A 458 11.28 -13.54 1.66
N PRO A 459 12.23 -13.23 2.57
CA PRO A 459 12.23 -11.92 3.21
C PRO A 459 12.68 -10.83 2.24
N GLU A 460 11.88 -9.76 2.17
CA GLU A 460 12.24 -8.49 1.55
C GLU A 460 12.37 -7.43 2.63
N ARG A 461 13.44 -6.68 2.63
CA ARG A 461 13.58 -5.46 3.44
C ARG A 461 13.89 -4.29 2.53
N ARG A 462 13.19 -3.17 2.75
CA ARG A 462 13.35 -1.94 1.96
C ARG A 462 13.63 -0.77 2.88
N TRP A 463 14.64 -0.01 2.52
CA TRP A 463 14.91 1.32 3.03
C TRP A 463 14.70 2.30 1.88
N GLU A 464 13.89 3.32 2.08
CA GLU A 464 13.57 4.30 1.04
C GLU A 464 13.75 5.70 1.59
N LEU A 465 14.43 6.52 0.81
CA LEU A 465 14.57 7.96 1.02
C LEU A 465 14.06 8.66 -0.22
N LYS A 466 13.13 9.56 -0.06
CA LYS A 466 12.56 10.33 -1.16
C LYS A 466 12.56 11.81 -0.80
N ASP A 467 12.99 12.67 -1.72
CA ASP A 467 12.96 14.11 -1.59
C ASP A 467 12.39 14.75 -2.85
N ASP A 468 11.36 15.58 -2.69
CA ASP A 468 10.63 16.23 -3.76
C ASP A 468 10.64 17.76 -3.53
N PHE A 469 11.08 18.56 -4.49
CA PHE A 469 11.06 20.01 -4.46
C PHE A 469 10.10 20.57 -5.49
N SER A 470 9.20 21.48 -5.09
CA SER A 470 8.26 22.16 -5.97
C SER A 470 8.51 23.65 -5.96
N TYR A 471 8.49 24.27 -7.15
CA TYR A 471 8.67 25.70 -7.30
C TYR A 471 7.73 26.28 -8.36
N ARG A 472 7.06 27.40 -8.03
CA ARG A 472 6.24 28.14 -8.98
C ARG A 472 7.03 29.27 -9.59
N LEU A 473 7.15 29.27 -10.92
CA LEU A 473 7.71 30.36 -11.72
C LEU A 473 6.55 31.17 -12.29
N PRO A 474 6.34 32.41 -11.85
CA PRO A 474 5.36 33.30 -12.48
C PRO A 474 5.98 34.00 -13.68
N ASP A 475 5.14 34.39 -14.64
CA ASP A 475 5.44 35.35 -15.72
C ASP A 475 6.55 34.97 -16.72
N PHE A 476 6.79 33.69 -16.90
CA PHE A 476 7.71 33.20 -17.93
C PHE A 476 6.95 32.51 -19.09
N GLY A 477 6.16 33.30 -19.85
CA GLY A 477 5.30 32.73 -20.90
C GLY A 477 4.09 31.95 -20.37
N GLY A 478 3.56 32.38 -19.24
CA GLY A 478 2.50 31.75 -18.45
C GLY A 478 2.96 31.38 -17.05
N THR A 479 2.15 30.59 -16.36
CA THR A 479 2.49 30.06 -15.02
C THR A 479 3.09 28.67 -15.15
N HIS A 480 4.25 28.45 -14.54
CA HIS A 480 4.92 27.16 -14.48
C HIS A 480 4.88 26.63 -13.04
N GLN A 481 4.55 25.36 -12.91
CA GLN A 481 4.65 24.65 -11.65
C GLN A 481 5.62 23.49 -11.80
N VAL A 482 6.89 23.82 -11.56
CA VAL A 482 7.99 22.86 -11.64
C VAL A 482 8.04 22.02 -10.39
N LYS A 483 8.19 20.70 -10.54
CA LYS A 483 8.53 19.78 -9.46
C LYS A 483 9.68 18.89 -9.90
N ALA A 484 10.67 18.72 -9.03
CA ALA A 484 11.79 17.82 -9.24
C ALA A 484 12.03 16.99 -7.97
N GLY A 485 12.52 15.78 -8.12
CA GLY A 485 12.78 14.94 -6.96
C GLY A 485 13.75 13.81 -7.22
N ILE A 486 14.20 13.25 -6.12
CA ILE A 486 15.10 12.09 -6.06
C ILE A 486 14.45 11.03 -5.18
N ASP A 487 14.55 9.77 -5.59
CA ASP A 487 14.11 8.62 -4.85
C ASP A 487 15.25 7.59 -4.80
N TYR A 488 15.65 7.19 -3.62
CA TYR A 488 16.65 6.16 -3.40
C TYR A 488 16.05 5.05 -2.54
N SER A 489 16.08 3.82 -3.04
CA SER A 489 15.70 2.64 -2.27
C SER A 489 16.82 1.62 -2.26
N TYR A 490 17.13 1.11 -1.07
CA TYR A 490 17.93 -0.09 -0.88
C TYR A 490 17.00 -1.25 -0.51
N VAL A 491 16.98 -2.26 -1.35
CA VAL A 491 16.11 -3.44 -1.18
C VAL A 491 17.00 -4.67 -1.07
N THR A 492 16.85 -5.41 0.01
CA THR A 492 17.43 -6.75 0.12
C THR A 492 16.32 -7.77 -0.08
N PHE A 493 16.52 -8.68 -0.99
CA PHE A 493 15.64 -9.81 -1.21
C PHE A 493 16.44 -11.11 -1.01
N GLN A 494 15.94 -11.95 -0.12
CA GLN A 494 16.52 -13.29 0.08
C GLN A 494 15.49 -14.31 -0.40
N ALA A 495 15.93 -15.23 -1.24
CA ALA A 495 15.17 -16.41 -1.59
C ALA A 495 15.89 -17.63 -1.05
N ASP A 496 15.19 -18.39 -0.23
CA ASP A 496 15.69 -19.66 0.30
C ASP A 496 14.60 -20.72 0.13
N GLY A 497 14.91 -21.78 -0.59
CA GLY A 497 14.01 -22.89 -0.76
C GLY A 497 13.94 -23.43 -2.17
N GLY A 498 12.98 -24.28 -2.42
CA GLY A 498 12.77 -24.93 -3.72
C GLY A 498 11.42 -25.60 -3.82
N PHE A 499 11.00 -25.81 -5.05
CA PHE A 499 9.84 -26.65 -5.34
C PHE A 499 10.24 -28.12 -5.21
N ASN A 500 9.55 -28.84 -4.31
CA ASN A 500 9.79 -30.27 -4.04
C ASN A 500 11.29 -30.58 -3.78
N PRO A 501 11.92 -30.00 -2.76
CA PRO A 501 13.36 -30.14 -2.54
C PRO A 501 13.79 -31.61 -2.29
N LEU A 502 12.88 -32.45 -1.79
CA LEU A 502 13.10 -33.89 -1.63
C LEU A 502 12.65 -34.71 -2.84
N GLY A 503 12.19 -34.03 -3.90
CA GLY A 503 11.81 -34.63 -5.14
C GLY A 503 10.36 -35.09 -5.24
N THR A 504 10.02 -35.51 -6.46
CA THR A 504 8.70 -35.99 -6.83
C THR A 504 8.82 -37.31 -7.56
N TRP A 505 8.13 -38.33 -7.10
CA TRP A 505 7.91 -39.56 -7.83
C TRP A 505 6.65 -39.42 -8.70
N THR A 506 6.78 -39.69 -9.98
CA THR A 506 5.63 -39.68 -10.93
C THR A 506 5.19 -41.12 -11.21
N PHE A 507 3.93 -41.38 -10.98
CA PHE A 507 3.31 -42.68 -11.18
C PHE A 507 2.44 -42.68 -12.44
N PRO A 508 2.42 -43.78 -13.22
CA PRO A 508 1.65 -43.87 -14.46
C PRO A 508 0.16 -44.12 -14.24
N ARG A 509 -0.22 -44.53 -13.04
CA ARG A 509 -1.61 -44.91 -12.69
C ARG A 509 -1.97 -44.46 -11.28
N ASP A 510 -3.26 -44.29 -11.03
CA ASP A 510 -3.84 -44.01 -9.71
C ASP A 510 -3.99 -45.32 -8.91
N VAL A 511 -2.87 -45.86 -8.43
CA VAL A 511 -2.83 -47.06 -7.61
C VAL A 511 -1.81 -46.90 -6.47
N VAL A 512 -2.10 -47.51 -5.34
CA VAL A 512 -1.14 -47.52 -4.21
C VAL A 512 0.11 -48.29 -4.59
N TYR A 513 1.27 -47.73 -4.29
CA TYR A 513 2.57 -48.41 -4.53
C TYR A 513 2.66 -49.73 -3.79
N ASN A 514 3.04 -50.79 -4.51
CA ASN A 514 3.29 -52.11 -3.98
C ASN A 514 4.67 -52.58 -4.45
N PRO A 515 5.64 -52.80 -3.54
CA PRO A 515 7.00 -53.22 -3.92
C PRO A 515 7.07 -54.61 -4.59
N ASN A 516 6.01 -55.39 -4.52
CA ASN A 516 5.93 -56.72 -5.16
C ASN A 516 5.21 -56.67 -6.52
N ASP A 517 4.76 -55.52 -6.98
CA ASP A 517 4.07 -55.34 -8.25
C ASP A 517 4.67 -54.20 -9.07
N ALA A 518 5.49 -54.58 -10.05
CA ALA A 518 6.20 -53.63 -10.91
C ALA A 518 5.25 -52.72 -11.72
N THR A 519 3.98 -53.05 -11.87
CA THR A 519 2.99 -52.21 -12.57
C THR A 519 2.57 -50.98 -11.76
N THR A 520 2.92 -50.97 -10.46
CA THR A 520 2.66 -49.85 -9.54
C THR A 520 3.88 -48.96 -9.35
N TYR A 521 5.00 -49.25 -10.00
CA TYR A 521 6.23 -48.48 -9.81
C TYR A 521 6.14 -47.11 -10.45
N PRO A 522 6.81 -46.11 -9.85
CA PRO A 522 6.94 -44.80 -10.49
C PRO A 522 7.78 -44.91 -11.76
N THR A 523 7.49 -44.09 -12.73
CA THR A 523 8.19 -44.02 -14.01
C THR A 523 9.27 -42.94 -14.05
N GLN A 524 9.19 -41.97 -13.15
CA GLN A 524 10.09 -40.83 -13.13
C GLN A 524 10.30 -40.33 -11.69
N TYR A 525 11.53 -39.91 -11.42
CA TYR A 525 11.86 -39.10 -10.26
C TYR A 525 12.43 -37.76 -10.71
N THR A 526 11.91 -36.69 -10.17
CA THR A 526 12.42 -35.34 -10.40
C THR A 526 12.72 -34.67 -9.07
N SER A 527 13.82 -33.95 -8.98
CA SER A 527 14.15 -33.09 -7.84
C SER A 527 14.71 -31.77 -8.35
N SER A 528 14.44 -30.70 -7.62
CA SER A 528 15.09 -29.41 -7.83
C SER A 528 16.05 -29.15 -6.69
N LEU A 529 17.23 -28.63 -7.02
CA LEU A 529 18.16 -28.16 -5.99
C LEU A 529 17.52 -26.96 -5.27
N PRO A 530 17.68 -26.88 -3.93
CA PRO A 530 17.32 -25.68 -3.21
C PRO A 530 18.04 -24.46 -3.82
N THR A 531 17.31 -23.40 -4.02
CA THR A 531 17.87 -22.13 -4.50
C THR A 531 18.08 -21.23 -3.30
N TYR A 532 19.28 -20.72 -3.16
CA TYR A 532 19.58 -19.63 -2.25
C TYR A 532 19.99 -18.40 -3.06
N ALA A 533 19.37 -17.28 -2.80
CA ALA A 533 19.78 -16.01 -3.37
C ALA A 533 19.67 -14.92 -2.29
N ASP A 534 20.66 -14.06 -2.22
CA ASP A 534 20.66 -12.83 -1.44
C ASP A 534 20.99 -11.69 -2.40
N ILE A 535 19.99 -10.91 -2.74
CA ILE A 535 20.08 -9.93 -3.83
C ILE A 535 19.87 -8.53 -3.25
N PRO A 536 20.96 -7.78 -2.99
CA PRO A 536 20.86 -6.37 -2.67
C PRO A 536 20.66 -5.55 -3.94
N VAL A 537 19.55 -4.82 -4.02
CA VAL A 537 19.22 -3.97 -5.16
C VAL A 537 19.17 -2.52 -4.73
N HIS A 538 19.86 -1.66 -5.47
CA HIS A 538 19.77 -0.22 -5.32
C HIS A 538 18.90 0.35 -6.44
N HIS A 539 17.81 1.03 -6.06
CA HIS A 539 17.02 1.83 -6.98
C HIS A 539 17.36 3.30 -6.76
N ILE A 540 17.77 3.96 -7.82
CA ILE A 540 18.08 5.39 -7.83
C ILE A 540 17.23 6.01 -8.90
N SER A 541 16.38 6.94 -8.54
CA SER A 541 15.48 7.59 -9.49
C SER A 541 15.58 9.09 -9.35
N GLY A 542 15.48 9.77 -10.48
CA GLY A 542 15.38 11.23 -10.52
C GLY A 542 14.32 11.65 -11.53
N TYR A 543 13.57 12.69 -11.22
CA TYR A 543 12.57 13.22 -12.11
C TYR A 543 12.51 14.74 -12.08
N ALA A 544 11.98 15.32 -13.18
CA ALA A 544 11.55 16.71 -13.24
C ALA A 544 10.24 16.76 -14.03
N GLN A 545 9.32 17.59 -13.58
CA GLN A 545 8.03 17.80 -14.24
C GLN A 545 7.61 19.26 -14.14
N ASP A 546 6.78 19.71 -15.08
CA ASP A 546 6.23 21.05 -15.15
C ASP A 546 4.77 21.00 -15.58
N ASP A 547 3.90 21.54 -14.76
CA ASP A 547 2.51 21.83 -15.11
C ASP A 547 2.48 23.28 -15.63
N TRP A 548 2.72 23.45 -16.94
CA TRP A 548 2.80 24.75 -17.62
C TRP A 548 1.44 25.20 -18.10
N GLN A 549 1.03 26.38 -17.65
CA GLN A 549 -0.22 27.00 -18.04
C GLN A 549 0.04 28.31 -18.80
N PRO A 550 0.21 28.27 -20.13
CA PRO A 550 0.43 29.46 -20.96
C PRO A 550 -0.79 30.38 -21.08
N ALA A 551 -1.98 29.85 -20.84
CA ALA A 551 -3.25 30.59 -20.82
C ALA A 551 -4.22 29.94 -19.83
N GLN A 552 -5.22 30.67 -19.37
CA GLN A 552 -6.18 30.20 -18.35
C GLN A 552 -6.92 28.90 -18.69
N ASN A 553 -7.01 28.54 -19.97
CA ASN A 553 -7.74 27.38 -20.46
C ASN A 553 -6.83 26.34 -21.13
N VAL A 554 -5.51 26.47 -21.02
CA VAL A 554 -4.54 25.54 -21.63
C VAL A 554 -3.51 25.16 -20.59
N THR A 555 -3.35 23.86 -20.33
CA THR A 555 -2.33 23.32 -19.44
C THR A 555 -1.56 22.21 -20.15
N PHE A 556 -0.24 22.26 -20.10
CA PHE A 556 0.64 21.20 -20.52
C PHE A 556 1.28 20.54 -19.30
N ASN A 557 1.07 19.23 -19.13
CA ASN A 557 1.76 18.45 -18.11
C ASN A 557 2.96 17.76 -18.78
N LEU A 558 4.15 18.23 -18.47
CA LEU A 558 5.42 17.75 -19.05
C LEU A 558 6.22 17.08 -17.94
N GLY A 559 6.86 15.96 -18.22
CA GLY A 559 7.68 15.28 -17.22
C GLY A 559 8.67 14.31 -17.83
N LEU A 560 9.80 14.19 -17.14
CA LEU A 560 10.84 13.22 -17.43
C LEU A 560 11.24 12.53 -16.13
N ARG A 561 11.36 11.20 -16.16
CA ARG A 561 11.89 10.40 -15.08
C ARG A 561 12.94 9.45 -15.61
N TYR A 562 13.97 9.24 -14.83
CA TYR A 562 14.99 8.23 -15.03
C TYR A 562 15.08 7.33 -13.82
N ASP A 563 14.98 6.02 -14.04
CA ASP A 563 15.10 5.00 -13.00
C ASP A 563 16.31 4.12 -13.31
N LEU A 564 17.20 3.97 -12.34
CA LEU A 564 18.39 3.13 -12.40
C LEU A 564 18.29 2.03 -11.34
N GLN A 565 18.47 0.79 -11.75
CA GLN A 565 18.56 -0.36 -10.85
C GLN A 565 19.96 -0.96 -10.93
N LEU A 566 20.60 -1.10 -9.80
CA LEU A 566 21.93 -1.72 -9.66
C LEU A 566 21.81 -2.97 -8.76
N GLY A 567 22.62 -3.99 -9.04
CA GLY A 567 22.64 -5.23 -8.27
C GLY A 567 21.52 -6.23 -8.62
N VAL A 568 20.77 -5.98 -9.71
CA VAL A 568 19.66 -6.86 -10.14
C VAL A 568 20.16 -8.23 -10.58
N PHE A 569 21.37 -8.29 -11.13
CA PHE A 569 22.03 -9.53 -11.52
C PHE A 569 23.04 -9.88 -10.44
N ASN A 570 22.91 -11.05 -9.87
CA ASN A 570 23.83 -11.57 -8.85
C ASN A 570 25.21 -11.88 -9.49
N GLU A 571 25.93 -10.81 -9.84
CA GLU A 571 27.23 -10.85 -10.54
C GLU A 571 28.32 -11.51 -9.68
N ASP A 572 28.11 -11.56 -8.37
CA ASP A 572 29.07 -12.09 -7.38
C ASP A 572 28.90 -13.59 -7.08
N LEU A 573 27.98 -14.31 -7.75
CA LEU A 573 27.90 -15.77 -7.62
C LEU A 573 28.97 -16.44 -8.48
N PRO A 574 30.15 -16.80 -7.92
CA PRO A 574 31.14 -17.54 -8.67
C PRO A 574 30.57 -18.92 -9.03
N GLY A 575 30.38 -19.17 -10.30
CA GLY A 575 30.06 -20.49 -10.83
C GLY A 575 28.64 -20.72 -11.36
N LEU A 576 27.73 -19.74 -11.35
CA LEU A 576 26.44 -19.90 -12.03
C LEU A 576 26.62 -19.91 -13.56
N LEU A 577 27.48 -19.05 -14.10
CA LEU A 577 27.78 -18.99 -15.54
C LEU A 577 28.57 -20.19 -16.02
N SER A 578 29.34 -20.86 -15.17
CA SER A 578 30.09 -22.09 -15.53
C SER A 578 29.23 -23.35 -15.57
N LYS A 579 27.96 -23.27 -15.09
CA LYS A 579 27.01 -24.40 -15.11
C LYS A 579 25.97 -24.28 -16.23
N ILE A 580 25.95 -23.16 -16.96
CA ILE A 580 25.05 -22.91 -18.11
C ILE A 580 25.78 -23.22 -19.44
N GLN A 581 27.08 -23.49 -19.42
CA GLN A 581 27.82 -24.09 -20.52
C GLN A 581 27.83 -25.62 -20.36
#